data_9527fcbaf87db1f0835d12f617a2f227
#
_entry.id   9527fcbaf87db1f0835d12f617a2f227
#
_cell.length_a   1.000
_cell.length_b   1.000
_cell.length_c   1.000
_cell.angle_alpha   90.00
_cell.angle_beta   90.00
_cell.angle_gamma   90.00
#
_symmetry.space_group_name_H-M   'P 1'
#
loop_
_entity.id
_entity.type
_entity.pdbx_description
1 polymer ?
#
loop_
_entity_poly.entity_id
_entity_poly.type
_entity_poly.pdbx_seq_one_letter_code
_entity_poly.pdbx_strand_id
1 'polypeptide(L)' 'MESLKILVVDDEARMRKLVKDFLTIKGFTVIEAEDGEQAVDIFFKQKDISLIILDVMMPKMDGWEGL' A
#
# COMPACT_ATOMS: atom_id res chain seq x y z
N MET A 1 8.38 14.85 -16.62
CA MET A 1 7.42 14.79 -15.52
C MET A 1 7.60 13.53 -14.73
N GLU A 2 7.72 13.66 -13.46
CA GLU A 2 7.97 12.50 -12.62
C GLU A 2 6.69 11.90 -12.13
N SER A 3 6.65 10.60 -12.10
CA SER A 3 5.50 9.95 -11.54
C SER A 3 5.58 9.96 -10.03
N LEU A 4 4.44 10.06 -9.42
CA LEU A 4 4.37 9.90 -7.98
C LEU A 4 4.67 8.46 -7.63
N LYS A 5 5.35 8.26 -6.53
CA LYS A 5 5.69 6.95 -6.05
C LYS A 5 4.77 6.59 -4.92
N ILE A 6 4.06 5.49 -5.07
CA ILE A 6 3.05 5.07 -4.12
C ILE A 6 3.42 3.71 -3.56
N LEU A 7 3.40 3.61 -2.24
CA LEU A 7 3.67 2.35 -1.57
C LEU A 7 2.34 1.71 -1.19
N VAL A 8 2.09 0.53 -1.70
CA VAL A 8 0.86 -0.20 -1.43
C VAL A 8 1.16 -1.32 -0.46
N VAL A 9 0.52 -1.31 0.68
CA VAL A 9 0.75 -2.29 1.73
C VAL A 9 -0.51 -3.13 1.88
N ASP A 10 -0.41 -4.41 1.60
CA ASP A 10 -1.55 -5.30 1.65
C ASP A 10 -1.04 -6.72 1.79
N ASP A 11 -1.54 -7.46 2.75
CA ASP A 11 -1.08 -8.82 2.94
C ASP A 11 -1.73 -9.78 1.97
N GLU A 12 -2.69 -9.34 1.19
CA GLU A 12 -3.31 -10.18 0.20
C GLU A 12 -2.75 -9.87 -1.17
N ALA A 13 -2.04 -10.82 -1.73
CA ALA A 13 -1.31 -10.57 -2.98
C ALA A 13 -2.23 -10.17 -4.11
N ARG A 14 -3.41 -10.77 -4.18
CA ARG A 14 -4.33 -10.46 -5.26
C ARG A 14 -4.80 -9.02 -5.22
N MET A 15 -5.20 -8.58 -4.05
CA MET A 15 -5.67 -7.21 -3.91
C MET A 15 -4.53 -6.25 -4.16
N ARG A 16 -3.36 -6.58 -3.65
CA ARG A 16 -2.21 -5.72 -3.86
C ARG A 16 -1.92 -5.56 -5.33
N LYS A 17 -2.02 -6.66 -6.08
CA LYS A 17 -1.76 -6.60 -7.50
C LYS A 17 -2.80 -5.78 -8.23
N LEU A 18 -4.05 -5.90 -7.85
CA LEU A 18 -5.11 -5.13 -8.47
C LEU A 18 -4.88 -3.64 -8.28
N VAL A 19 -4.55 -3.25 -7.06
CA VAL A 19 -4.30 -1.84 -6.79
C VAL A 19 -3.09 -1.36 -7.56
N LYS A 20 -2.04 -2.19 -7.60
CA LYS A 20 -0.86 -1.83 -8.32
C LYS A 20 -1.14 -1.63 -9.80
N ASP A 21 -1.88 -2.56 -10.39
CA ASP A 21 -2.19 -2.47 -11.81
C ASP A 21 -3.00 -1.20 -12.10
N PHE A 22 -3.97 -0.94 -11.27
CA PHE A 22 -4.80 0.23 -11.46
C PHE A 22 -3.98 1.51 -11.41
N LEU A 23 -3.13 1.62 -10.42
CA LEU A 23 -2.32 2.81 -10.26
C LEU A 23 -1.26 2.94 -11.35
N THR A 24 -0.74 1.81 -11.79
CA THR A 24 0.25 1.83 -12.87
C THR A 24 -0.38 2.36 -14.15
N ILE A 25 -1.61 1.96 -14.41
CA ILE A 25 -2.31 2.44 -15.58
C ILE A 25 -2.51 3.95 -15.49
N LYS A 26 -2.67 4.47 -14.29
CA LYS A 26 -2.83 5.91 -14.11
C LYS A 26 -1.53 6.67 -14.22
N GLY A 27 -0.42 5.98 -14.35
CA GLY A 27 0.85 6.63 -14.52
C GLY A 27 1.68 6.76 -13.26
N PHE A 28 1.27 6.11 -12.18
CA PHE A 28 2.02 6.16 -10.95
C PHE A 28 3.05 5.05 -10.88
N THR A 29 4.09 5.27 -10.11
CA THR A 29 5.07 4.23 -9.83
C THR A 29 4.65 3.55 -8.52
N VAL A 30 4.52 2.25 -8.54
CA VAL A 30 4.00 1.53 -7.39
C VAL A 30 5.03 0.59 -6.81
N ILE A 31 5.16 0.63 -5.50
CA ILE A 31 6.02 -0.29 -4.75
C ILE A 31 5.10 -1.10 -3.85
N GLU A 32 5.38 -2.37 -3.71
CA GLU A 32 4.51 -3.26 -2.95
C GLU A 32 5.17 -3.70 -1.66
N ALA A 33 4.38 -3.84 -0.63
CA ALA A 33 4.81 -4.40 0.63
C ALA A 33 3.74 -5.35 1.13
N GLU A 34 4.14 -6.43 1.76
CA GLU A 34 3.21 -7.44 2.25
C GLU A 34 2.66 -7.10 3.61
N ASP A 35 3.42 -6.38 4.39
CA ASP A 35 3.01 -6.06 5.74
C ASP A 35 3.66 -4.76 6.17
N GLY A 36 3.36 -4.37 7.39
CA GLY A 36 3.87 -3.10 7.89
C GLY A 36 5.37 -3.09 8.06
N GLU A 37 5.94 -4.23 8.38
CA GLU A 37 7.37 -4.31 8.57
C GLU A 37 8.10 -4.04 7.26
N GLN A 38 7.65 -4.67 6.20
CA GLN A 38 8.22 -4.40 4.89
C GLN A 38 7.99 -2.95 4.47
N ALA A 39 6.82 -2.44 4.79
CA ALA A 39 6.50 -1.08 4.42
C ALA A 39 7.45 -0.09 5.08
N VAL A 40 7.71 -0.28 6.34
CA VAL A 40 8.62 0.61 7.06
C VAL A 40 10.01 0.52 6.48
N ASP A 41 10.46 -0.69 6.20
CA ASP A 41 11.78 -0.89 5.65
C ASP A 41 11.92 -0.19 4.31
N ILE A 42 10.92 -0.34 3.46
CA ILE A 42 10.93 0.29 2.15
C ILE A 42 10.88 1.81 2.29
N PHE A 43 10.06 2.28 3.20
CA PHE A 43 9.92 3.72 3.39
C PHE A 43 11.24 4.34 3.81
N PHE A 44 11.99 3.67 4.66
CA PHE A 44 13.26 4.21 5.08
C PHE A 44 14.30 4.15 3.97
N LYS A 45 14.20 3.17 3.10
CA LYS A 45 15.15 3.07 2.00
C LYS A 45 14.84 3.98 0.85
N GLN A 46 13.58 4.25 0.64
CA GLN A 46 13.16 5.10 -0.47
C GLN A 46 12.48 6.34 0.09
N LYS A 47 13.17 7.44 -0.02
CA LYS A 47 12.69 8.65 0.61
C LYS A 47 11.76 9.46 -0.24
N ASP A 48 11.54 9.05 -1.46
CA ASP A 48 10.71 9.83 -2.37
C ASP A 48 9.30 9.26 -2.52
N ILE A 49 8.88 8.45 -1.56
CA ILE A 49 7.52 7.92 -1.58
C ILE A 49 6.56 9.06 -1.26
N SER A 50 5.58 9.23 -2.14
CA SER A 50 4.62 10.33 -2.00
C SER A 50 3.38 9.93 -1.22
N LEU A 51 3.00 8.66 -1.29
CA LEU A 51 1.75 8.23 -0.68
C LEU A 51 1.87 6.78 -0.26
N ILE A 52 1.27 6.45 0.86
CA ILE A 52 1.22 5.08 1.34
C ILE A 52 -0.24 4.68 1.43
N ILE A 53 -0.58 3.60 0.77
CA ILE A 53 -1.92 3.06 0.83
C ILE A 53 -1.89 1.82 1.69
N LEU A 54 -2.62 1.86 2.78
CA LEU A 54 -2.72 0.74 3.69
C LEU A 54 -4.08 0.12 3.54
N ASP A 55 -4.10 -1.07 3.02
CA ASP A 55 -5.36 -1.79 2.95
C ASP A 55 -5.40 -2.74 4.13
N VAL A 56 -5.93 -2.27 5.20
CA VAL A 56 -5.97 -3.04 6.41
C VAL A 56 -7.32 -3.73 6.49
N MET A 57 -7.33 -4.97 6.12
CA MET A 57 -8.51 -5.77 6.34
C MET A 57 -8.56 -6.04 7.81
N MET A 58 -9.50 -5.47 8.48
CA MET A 58 -9.59 -5.58 9.90
C MET A 58 -10.73 -6.50 10.28
N PRO A 59 -10.50 -7.76 10.22
CA PRO A 59 -11.57 -8.69 10.59
C PRO A 59 -11.96 -8.55 12.04
N LYS A 60 -11.16 -7.88 12.80
CA LYS A 60 -11.48 -7.68 14.20
C LYS A 60 -12.26 -6.43 14.45
N MET A 61 -12.78 -5.85 13.43
CA MET A 61 -13.52 -4.63 13.61
C MET A 61 -14.73 -4.81 14.46
N ASP A 62 -15.17 -6.03 14.60
CA ASP A 62 -16.32 -6.26 15.42
C ASP A 62 -16.12 -5.70 16.81
N GLY A 63 -14.89 -5.57 17.23
CA GLY A 63 -14.65 -5.09 18.57
C GLY A 63 -15.04 -3.65 18.73
N TRP A 64 -14.92 -2.87 17.72
CA TRP A 64 -15.20 -1.46 17.89
C TRP A 64 -16.42 -1.02 17.13
N GLU A 65 -16.94 -1.85 16.30
CA GLU A 65 -18.13 -1.41 15.65
C GLU A 65 -19.24 -1.24 16.63
N GLY A 66 -19.02 -1.60 17.82
CA GLY A 66 -19.96 -1.26 18.84
C GLY A 66 -20.11 0.23 19.03
N LEU A 67 -19.35 0.95 18.34
CA LEU A 67 -19.47 2.40 18.39
C LEU A 67 -20.83 2.85 17.94
#